data_44c730c97ee17044b8b9a7bb90b0b220
#
_entry.id   44c730c97ee17044b8b9a7bb90b0b220
#
_cell.length_a   1.000
_cell.length_b   1.000
_cell.length_c   1.000
_cell.angle_alpha   90.00
_cell.angle_beta   90.00
_cell.angle_gamma   90.00
#
_symmetry.space_group_name_H-M   'P 1'
#
loop_
_entity.id
_entity.type
_entity.pdbx_description
1 polymer ?
#
loop_
_entity_poly.entity_id
_entity_poly.type
_entity_poly.pdbx_seq_one_letter_code
_entity_poly.pdbx_strand_id
1 'polypeptide(L)'
;MIRRTVPQKTISKESSLNGVGLHTGEHVRLTFKPAPSNTGLVFIREDIDGDNFIEANIKHISNTDRGTNLDNGSFRIHTSEHVLAALTGLDIDNCYICLNAAEVPIMDGSSKFFIQAIEEAKIVEQNALREEFFPNEEISYECKESGSKISIIPCESYSVDTKVDYDTKVLGTQTAILNDISEFKNEISSARTFSFLHELETLLENGLIKGGDLNNAIVYVDKPLSTSNMDRLKKAFNKDSISVKENGILDNLSLHYPNEAARHKLLDIIGDLALIGIKIRGKVIAEKPGHSINAKFAQKVSQVIKSDRKNLLPKLNLDKKPLMDSSQIMNVIPHRPPFLLIDEVLELSDSHVIGLRRVEKNESWVEGHFPGAPVMPGVLQVEFMAQAGGVLVLNTVPDPENYLTFFMKMDKCKFKNPVVPGDTLICLSLIHI
;
A
#
# COMPACT_ATOMS: atom_id res chain seq x y z
N MET A 1 -1.21 -16.05 6.14
CA MET A 1 0.11 -16.60 5.64
C MET A 1 0.67 -15.68 4.56
N ILE A 2 1.97 -15.41 4.59
CA ILE A 2 2.66 -14.63 3.54
C ILE A 2 3.40 -15.59 2.62
N ARG A 3 3.24 -15.43 1.29
CA ARG A 3 3.93 -16.22 0.26
C ARG A 3 4.75 -15.26 -0.63
N ARG A 4 5.82 -15.78 -1.25
CA ARG A 4 6.69 -15.08 -2.20
C ARG A 4 6.95 -16.00 -3.39
N THR A 5 6.10 -15.94 -4.39
CA THR A 5 6.15 -16.88 -5.52
C THR A 5 6.09 -16.19 -6.89
N VAL A 6 5.71 -14.93 -6.92
CA VAL A 6 5.46 -14.19 -8.17
C VAL A 6 6.43 -13.01 -8.28
N PRO A 7 7.05 -12.76 -9.45
CA PRO A 7 7.88 -11.58 -9.68
C PRO A 7 7.10 -10.28 -9.44
N GLN A 8 7.80 -9.28 -8.90
CA GLN A 8 7.27 -7.92 -8.83
C GLN A 8 7.16 -7.30 -10.21
N LYS A 9 6.27 -6.32 -10.36
CA LYS A 9 6.07 -5.59 -11.62
C LYS A 9 6.20 -4.09 -11.42
N THR A 10 6.76 -3.44 -12.44
CA THR A 10 6.82 -1.99 -12.62
C THR A 10 6.49 -1.63 -14.06
N ILE A 11 6.63 -0.38 -14.42
CA ILE A 11 6.53 0.11 -15.81
C ILE A 11 7.92 0.31 -16.40
N SER A 12 8.06 0.24 -17.74
CA SER A 12 9.36 0.34 -18.41
C SER A 12 9.77 1.76 -18.77
N LYS A 13 8.83 2.69 -18.89
CA LYS A 13 9.05 4.09 -19.22
C LYS A 13 8.03 4.99 -18.54
N GLU A 14 8.28 6.29 -18.54
CA GLU A 14 7.34 7.27 -18.01
C GLU A 14 6.12 7.42 -18.92
N SER A 15 4.96 7.70 -18.31
CA SER A 15 3.73 8.10 -18.98
C SER A 15 3.02 9.17 -18.15
N SER A 16 2.47 10.19 -18.82
CA SER A 16 1.85 11.34 -18.15
C SER A 16 0.44 11.58 -18.65
N LEU A 17 -0.40 12.09 -17.77
CA LEU A 17 -1.72 12.59 -18.09
C LEU A 17 -1.97 13.92 -17.39
N ASN A 18 -2.84 14.74 -17.99
CA ASN A 18 -3.23 16.04 -17.44
C ASN A 18 -4.72 16.03 -17.15
N GLY A 19 -5.12 16.69 -16.09
CA GLY A 19 -6.51 16.82 -15.68
C GLY A 19 -6.68 17.91 -14.64
N VAL A 20 -7.79 17.86 -13.91
CA VAL A 20 -8.14 18.84 -12.89
C VAL A 20 -8.47 18.10 -11.60
N GLY A 21 -8.03 18.63 -10.46
CA GLY A 21 -8.41 18.13 -9.13
C GLY A 21 -9.89 18.40 -8.85
N LEU A 22 -10.63 17.40 -8.38
CA LEU A 22 -12.08 17.50 -8.13
C LEU A 22 -12.42 18.60 -7.11
N HIS A 23 -11.67 18.65 -6.02
CA HIS A 23 -11.93 19.54 -4.88
C HIS A 23 -11.16 20.86 -4.98
N THR A 24 -9.93 20.80 -5.48
CA THR A 24 -9.04 21.97 -5.58
C THR A 24 -9.34 22.82 -6.82
N GLY A 25 -9.75 22.19 -7.92
CA GLY A 25 -9.90 22.83 -9.22
C GLY A 25 -8.55 23.16 -9.90
N GLU A 26 -7.45 22.71 -9.34
CA GLU A 26 -6.11 22.95 -9.88
C GLU A 26 -5.85 22.07 -11.10
N HIS A 27 -5.11 22.61 -12.08
CA HIS A 27 -4.59 21.81 -13.18
C HIS A 27 -3.45 20.93 -12.72
N VAL A 28 -3.60 19.63 -12.92
CA VAL A 28 -2.68 18.61 -12.42
C VAL A 28 -2.08 17.83 -13.57
N ARG A 29 -0.76 17.72 -13.57
CA ARG A 29 -0.03 16.72 -14.35
C ARG A 29 0.35 15.58 -13.40
N LEU A 30 -0.13 14.38 -13.72
CA LEU A 30 0.27 13.16 -13.07
C LEU A 30 1.20 12.38 -14.00
N THR A 31 2.36 11.97 -13.50
CA THR A 31 3.34 11.18 -14.25
C THR A 31 3.63 9.90 -13.50
N PHE A 32 3.40 8.76 -14.14
CA PHE A 32 3.90 7.47 -13.68
C PHE A 32 5.36 7.30 -14.09
N LYS A 33 6.23 6.93 -13.14
CA LYS A 33 7.65 6.66 -13.40
C LYS A 33 8.03 5.27 -12.88
N PRO A 34 8.94 4.55 -13.58
CA PRO A 34 9.47 3.29 -13.10
C PRO A 34 10.07 3.44 -11.70
N ALA A 35 9.87 2.43 -10.86
CA ALA A 35 10.46 2.38 -9.53
C ALA A 35 11.23 1.08 -9.33
N PRO A 36 12.35 1.10 -8.58
CA PRO A 36 13.11 -0.11 -8.23
C PRO A 36 12.25 -1.14 -7.48
N SER A 37 12.70 -2.40 -7.51
CA SER A 37 12.07 -3.46 -6.70
C SER A 37 12.00 -3.08 -5.23
N ASN A 38 10.93 -3.50 -4.55
CA ASN A 38 10.67 -3.24 -3.13
C ASN A 38 10.45 -1.76 -2.77
N THR A 39 10.18 -0.91 -3.76
CA THR A 39 9.81 0.50 -3.53
C THR A 39 8.36 0.63 -3.07
N GLY A 40 7.46 -0.19 -3.63
CA GLY A 40 6.02 -0.02 -3.46
C GLY A 40 5.47 1.12 -4.32
N LEU A 41 4.27 1.57 -4.00
CA LEU A 41 3.63 2.71 -4.64
C LEU A 41 3.96 3.97 -3.83
N VAL A 42 4.54 4.98 -4.47
CA VAL A 42 5.01 6.19 -3.80
C VAL A 42 4.55 7.42 -4.56
N PHE A 43 3.80 8.29 -3.88
CA PHE A 43 3.46 9.61 -4.39
C PHE A 43 4.61 10.58 -4.20
N ILE A 44 4.89 11.39 -5.23
CA ILE A 44 5.93 12.42 -5.22
C ILE A 44 5.31 13.76 -5.64
N ARG A 45 5.48 14.80 -4.82
CA ARG A 45 5.08 16.18 -5.13
C ARG A 45 6.25 16.90 -5.78
N GLU A 46 6.19 17.06 -7.12
CA GLU A 46 7.26 17.71 -7.92
C GLU A 46 7.31 19.23 -7.74
N ASP A 47 6.27 19.82 -7.16
CA ASP A 47 6.14 21.25 -6.86
C ASP A 47 6.59 21.64 -5.45
N ILE A 48 7.09 20.68 -4.65
CA ILE A 48 7.58 20.88 -3.29
C ILE A 48 9.05 20.48 -3.21
N ASP A 49 9.87 21.34 -2.60
CA ASP A 49 11.26 21.04 -2.30
C ASP A 49 11.41 20.23 -0.99
N GLY A 50 12.45 19.40 -0.92
CA GLY A 50 12.81 18.66 0.29
C GLY A 50 12.07 17.33 0.44
N ASP A 51 11.38 17.11 1.56
CA ASP A 51 10.62 15.88 1.87
C ASP A 51 9.29 15.86 1.11
N ASN A 52 9.36 15.47 -0.15
CA ASN A 52 8.29 15.59 -1.14
C ASN A 52 7.64 14.26 -1.53
N PHE A 53 7.83 13.19 -0.75
CA PHE A 53 7.25 11.88 -1.05
C PHE A 53 6.38 11.32 0.09
N ILE A 54 5.35 10.56 -0.28
CA ILE A 54 4.50 9.78 0.64
C ILE A 54 4.36 8.36 0.09
N GLU A 55 4.72 7.35 0.89
CA GLU A 55 4.39 5.96 0.57
C GLU A 55 2.86 5.76 0.60
N ALA A 56 2.30 5.09 -0.40
CA ALA A 56 0.90 4.66 -0.38
C ALA A 56 0.71 3.57 0.69
N ASN A 57 0.48 4.01 1.92
CA ASN A 57 0.39 3.13 3.08
C ASN A 57 -0.66 3.64 4.07
N ILE A 58 -1.35 2.70 4.74
CA ILE A 58 -2.40 3.00 5.73
C ILE A 58 -1.96 3.92 6.87
N LYS A 59 -0.67 3.95 7.21
CA LYS A 59 -0.12 4.84 8.25
C LYS A 59 -0.23 6.32 7.89
N HIS A 60 -0.40 6.63 6.60
CA HIS A 60 -0.51 7.99 6.08
C HIS A 60 -1.95 8.43 5.79
N ILE A 61 -2.95 7.56 6.01
CA ILE A 61 -4.35 7.98 5.86
C ILE A 61 -4.66 9.05 6.91
N SER A 62 -5.02 10.23 6.46
CA SER A 62 -5.34 11.37 7.34
C SER A 62 -6.84 11.65 7.43
N ASN A 63 -7.55 11.49 6.32
CA ASN A 63 -8.98 11.73 6.22
C ASN A 63 -9.58 10.86 5.13
N THR A 64 -10.81 10.43 5.33
CA THR A 64 -11.60 9.61 4.40
C THR A 64 -12.92 10.27 3.99
N ASP A 65 -13.06 11.57 4.24
CA ASP A 65 -14.21 12.36 3.80
C ASP A 65 -14.09 12.63 2.29
N ARG A 66 -15.00 12.04 1.50
CA ARG A 66 -15.11 12.21 0.04
C ARG A 66 -13.94 11.73 -0.80
N GLY A 67 -13.11 10.85 -0.26
CA GLY A 67 -11.95 10.29 -0.92
C GLY A 67 -10.88 9.92 0.09
N THR A 68 -9.92 9.14 -0.30
CA THR A 68 -8.84 8.71 0.57
C THR A 68 -7.65 9.64 0.46
N ASN A 69 -7.40 10.38 1.55
CA ASN A 69 -6.36 11.39 1.63
C ASN A 69 -5.16 10.87 2.43
N LEU A 70 -3.96 11.10 1.90
CA LEU A 70 -2.70 10.75 2.54
C LEU A 70 -1.98 11.99 3.05
N ASP A 71 -1.32 11.89 4.21
CA ASP A 71 -0.57 12.98 4.86
C ASP A 71 0.68 12.39 5.52
N ASN A 72 1.84 13.02 5.33
CA ASN A 72 3.09 12.67 6.01
C ASN A 72 3.50 13.70 7.08
N GLY A 73 2.64 14.68 7.37
CA GLY A 73 2.91 15.79 8.27
C GLY A 73 3.47 17.04 7.57
N SER A 74 4.07 16.91 6.39
CA SER A 74 4.61 18.02 5.59
C SER A 74 3.66 18.46 4.49
N PHE A 75 2.99 17.52 3.84
CA PHE A 75 2.02 17.80 2.78
C PHE A 75 0.98 16.67 2.64
N ARG A 76 -0.04 16.90 1.80
CA ARG A 76 -1.14 15.98 1.56
C ARG A 76 -1.26 15.61 0.09
N ILE A 77 -1.80 14.39 -0.13
CA ILE A 77 -2.31 13.93 -1.43
C ILE A 77 -3.79 13.63 -1.26
N HIS A 78 -4.62 14.24 -2.09
CA HIS A 78 -6.08 14.04 -2.10
C HIS A 78 -6.51 13.07 -3.20
N THR A 79 -7.61 12.35 -2.98
CA THR A 79 -8.31 11.51 -3.98
C THR A 79 -7.38 10.44 -4.58
N SER A 80 -6.69 9.68 -3.72
CA SER A 80 -5.68 8.69 -4.13
C SER A 80 -6.27 7.37 -4.63
N GLU A 81 -7.51 7.04 -4.30
CA GLU A 81 -8.15 5.74 -4.50
C GLU A 81 -8.21 5.29 -5.97
N HIS A 82 -8.56 6.18 -6.90
CA HIS A 82 -8.75 5.80 -8.31
C HIS A 82 -7.44 5.40 -9.00
N VAL A 83 -6.35 6.12 -8.74
CA VAL A 83 -5.02 5.79 -9.28
C VAL A 83 -4.45 4.55 -8.63
N LEU A 84 -4.68 4.35 -7.33
CA LEU A 84 -4.26 3.14 -6.62
C LEU A 84 -5.03 1.90 -7.10
N ALA A 85 -6.34 2.06 -7.39
CA ALA A 85 -7.16 1.00 -7.99
C ALA A 85 -6.62 0.60 -9.38
N ALA A 86 -6.24 1.56 -10.23
CA ALA A 86 -5.64 1.29 -11.53
C ALA A 86 -4.33 0.50 -11.43
N LEU A 87 -3.41 0.93 -10.54
CA LEU A 87 -2.13 0.25 -10.32
C LEU A 87 -2.32 -1.16 -9.76
N THR A 88 -3.28 -1.33 -8.84
CA THR A 88 -3.62 -2.65 -8.28
C THR A 88 -4.27 -3.55 -9.33
N GLY A 89 -5.20 -3.03 -10.12
CA GLY A 89 -5.89 -3.75 -11.18
C GLY A 89 -4.99 -4.21 -12.32
N LEU A 90 -3.90 -3.48 -12.57
CA LEU A 90 -2.85 -3.88 -13.53
C LEU A 90 -1.69 -4.64 -12.88
N ASP A 91 -1.85 -5.01 -11.62
CA ASP A 91 -0.90 -5.84 -10.86
C ASP A 91 0.49 -5.22 -10.72
N ILE A 92 0.58 -3.87 -10.65
CA ILE A 92 1.83 -3.13 -10.44
C ILE A 92 2.21 -3.18 -8.95
N ASP A 93 3.48 -3.44 -8.69
CA ASP A 93 4.05 -3.46 -7.32
C ASP A 93 4.81 -2.18 -7.01
N ASN A 94 5.58 -1.66 -7.97
CA ASN A 94 6.50 -0.56 -7.76
C ASN A 94 6.26 0.54 -8.79
N CYS A 95 5.90 1.73 -8.34
CA CYS A 95 5.70 2.89 -9.21
C CYS A 95 5.85 4.19 -8.43
N TYR A 96 6.54 5.17 -9.00
CA TYR A 96 6.46 6.55 -8.56
C TYR A 96 5.28 7.23 -9.25
N ILE A 97 4.43 7.89 -8.46
CA ILE A 97 3.26 8.64 -8.90
C ILE A 97 3.56 10.12 -8.65
N CYS A 98 4.07 10.79 -9.66
CA CYS A 98 4.54 12.17 -9.55
C CYS A 98 3.41 13.15 -9.87
N LEU A 99 3.23 14.17 -9.02
CA LEU A 99 2.19 15.18 -9.11
C LEU A 99 2.80 16.59 -8.98
N ASN A 100 2.31 17.54 -9.75
CA ASN A 100 2.64 18.96 -9.60
C ASN A 100 1.60 19.76 -8.80
N ALA A 101 0.69 19.06 -8.09
CA ALA A 101 -0.35 19.64 -7.22
C ALA A 101 -0.77 18.65 -6.14
N ALA A 102 -1.58 19.10 -5.17
CA ALA A 102 -1.97 18.32 -4.00
C ALA A 102 -2.99 17.21 -4.27
N GLU A 103 -3.67 17.22 -5.40
CA GLU A 103 -4.77 16.30 -5.68
C GLU A 103 -4.52 15.49 -6.94
N VAL A 104 -4.88 14.20 -6.91
CA VAL A 104 -4.90 13.35 -8.11
C VAL A 104 -5.97 13.86 -9.06
N PRO A 105 -5.70 14.00 -10.38
CA PRO A 105 -6.70 14.49 -11.33
C PRO A 105 -7.89 13.54 -11.41
N ILE A 106 -9.12 14.10 -11.38
CA ILE A 106 -10.35 13.29 -11.35
C ILE A 106 -10.63 12.58 -12.68
N MET A 107 -10.12 13.10 -13.78
CA MET A 107 -10.38 12.63 -15.14
C MET A 107 -11.88 12.57 -15.44
N ASP A 108 -12.40 11.40 -15.83
CA ASP A 108 -13.84 11.16 -16.01
C ASP A 108 -14.54 10.61 -14.76
N GLY A 109 -13.86 10.60 -13.63
CA GLY A 109 -14.36 10.03 -12.38
C GLY A 109 -14.15 8.52 -12.24
N SER A 110 -13.38 7.89 -13.12
CA SER A 110 -13.07 6.47 -13.13
C SER A 110 -11.55 6.21 -13.10
N SER A 111 -11.13 4.94 -13.13
CA SER A 111 -9.72 4.55 -13.26
C SER A 111 -9.26 4.37 -14.72
N LYS A 112 -10.13 4.52 -15.69
CA LYS A 112 -9.89 4.18 -17.10
C LYS A 112 -8.66 4.88 -17.70
N PHE A 113 -8.52 6.18 -17.49
CA PHE A 113 -7.41 6.96 -18.06
C PHE A 113 -6.06 6.62 -17.41
N PHE A 114 -6.06 6.29 -16.10
CA PHE A 114 -4.86 5.81 -15.42
C PHE A 114 -4.43 4.44 -15.98
N ILE A 115 -5.38 3.52 -16.22
CA ILE A 115 -5.11 2.23 -16.87
C ILE A 115 -4.44 2.46 -18.24
N GLN A 116 -5.00 3.34 -19.08
CA GLN A 116 -4.44 3.64 -20.40
C GLN A 116 -2.99 4.17 -20.31
N ALA A 117 -2.75 5.13 -19.43
CA ALA A 117 -1.42 5.70 -19.23
C ALA A 117 -0.40 4.66 -18.74
N ILE A 118 -0.79 3.77 -17.82
CA ILE A 118 0.09 2.71 -17.33
C ILE A 118 0.39 1.68 -18.43
N GLU A 119 -0.59 1.31 -19.24
CA GLU A 119 -0.37 0.39 -20.38
C GLU A 119 0.55 0.99 -21.46
N GLU A 120 0.40 2.28 -21.76
CA GLU A 120 1.32 3.00 -22.66
C GLU A 120 2.76 2.99 -22.14
N ALA A 121 2.93 3.01 -20.80
CA ALA A 121 4.22 2.90 -20.13
C ALA A 121 4.85 1.50 -20.22
N LYS A 122 4.10 0.48 -20.63
CA LYS A 122 4.47 -0.95 -20.75
C LYS A 122 4.89 -1.56 -19.41
N ILE A 123 4.15 -2.52 -18.95
CA ILE A 123 4.42 -3.27 -17.71
C ILE A 123 5.56 -4.26 -17.94
N VAL A 124 6.47 -4.34 -16.98
CA VAL A 124 7.63 -5.25 -17.00
C VAL A 124 7.80 -5.92 -15.63
N GLU A 125 8.28 -7.15 -15.66
CA GLU A 125 8.65 -7.90 -14.46
C GLU A 125 10.02 -7.46 -13.92
N GLN A 126 10.20 -7.63 -12.62
CA GLN A 126 11.44 -7.35 -11.89
C GLN A 126 11.97 -8.63 -11.22
N ASN A 127 13.26 -8.66 -10.93
CA ASN A 127 13.91 -9.87 -10.39
C ASN A 127 13.49 -10.21 -8.93
N ALA A 128 12.91 -9.27 -8.19
CA ALA A 128 12.46 -9.53 -6.83
C ALA A 128 11.06 -10.16 -6.80
N LEU A 129 10.83 -11.09 -5.87
CA LEU A 129 9.53 -11.68 -5.65
C LEU A 129 8.65 -10.76 -4.79
N ARG A 130 7.35 -10.69 -5.11
CA ARG A 130 6.37 -9.93 -4.30
C ARG A 130 5.93 -10.72 -3.09
N GLU A 131 5.59 -10.00 -2.04
CA GLU A 131 4.87 -10.57 -0.92
C GLU A 131 3.36 -10.55 -1.19
N GLU A 132 2.71 -11.69 -0.97
CA GLU A 132 1.26 -11.83 -1.06
C GLU A 132 0.72 -12.37 0.26
N PHE A 133 -0.33 -11.73 0.77
CA PHE A 133 -0.99 -12.14 2.00
C PHE A 133 -2.23 -13.01 1.68
N PHE A 134 -2.24 -14.23 2.20
CA PHE A 134 -3.36 -15.16 2.17
C PHE A 134 -3.95 -15.26 3.58
N PRO A 135 -5.18 -14.81 3.82
CA PRO A 135 -5.83 -15.03 5.11
C PRO A 135 -6.05 -16.53 5.35
N ASN A 136 -5.81 -17.00 6.58
CA ASN A 136 -6.08 -18.38 6.98
C ASN A 136 -7.52 -18.56 7.46
N GLU A 137 -8.16 -17.48 7.87
CA GLU A 137 -9.53 -17.42 8.38
C GLU A 137 -10.18 -16.09 7.96
N GLU A 138 -11.49 -15.96 8.17
CA GLU A 138 -12.18 -14.70 7.89
C GLU A 138 -11.66 -13.58 8.79
N ILE A 139 -11.32 -12.45 8.15
CA ILE A 139 -11.05 -11.19 8.83
C ILE A 139 -12.19 -10.25 8.47
N SER A 140 -12.92 -9.73 9.45
CA SER A 140 -14.07 -8.86 9.22
C SER A 140 -14.02 -7.59 10.06
N TYR A 141 -14.64 -6.52 9.56
CA TYR A 141 -14.88 -5.29 10.28
C TYR A 141 -16.32 -4.82 10.02
N GLU A 142 -16.99 -4.38 11.07
CA GLU A 142 -18.38 -3.90 11.03
C GLU A 142 -18.48 -2.56 11.75
N CYS A 143 -19.16 -1.60 11.14
CA CYS A 143 -19.54 -0.33 11.74
C CYS A 143 -21.01 -0.40 12.12
N LYS A 144 -21.31 -0.50 13.41
CA LYS A 144 -22.69 -0.64 13.92
C LYS A 144 -23.56 0.59 13.65
N GLU A 145 -22.95 1.77 13.58
CA GLU A 145 -23.67 3.04 13.36
C GLU A 145 -24.22 3.15 11.94
N SER A 146 -23.42 2.77 10.94
CA SER A 146 -23.82 2.83 9.52
C SER A 146 -24.43 1.50 9.01
N GLY A 147 -24.29 0.41 9.74
CA GLY A 147 -24.62 -0.94 9.29
C GLY A 147 -23.68 -1.44 8.18
N SER A 148 -22.53 -0.78 7.97
CA SER A 148 -21.56 -1.17 6.96
C SER A 148 -20.72 -2.34 7.46
N LYS A 149 -20.47 -3.29 6.56
CA LYS A 149 -19.64 -4.48 6.86
C LYS A 149 -18.69 -4.77 5.71
N ILE A 150 -17.46 -5.15 6.05
CA ILE A 150 -16.47 -5.62 5.10
C ILE A 150 -15.70 -6.80 5.69
N SER A 151 -15.48 -7.85 4.90
CA SER A 151 -14.68 -9.00 5.30
C SER A 151 -13.84 -9.53 4.15
N ILE A 152 -12.78 -10.26 4.47
CA ILE A 152 -12.02 -11.08 3.54
C ILE A 152 -12.02 -12.52 4.02
N ILE A 153 -12.37 -13.45 3.15
CA ILE A 153 -12.36 -14.89 3.39
C ILE A 153 -11.25 -15.56 2.58
N PRO A 154 -10.70 -16.70 3.06
CA PRO A 154 -9.66 -17.44 2.35
C PRO A 154 -10.07 -17.79 0.90
N CYS A 155 -9.22 -17.40 -0.05
CA CYS A 155 -9.33 -17.73 -1.47
C CYS A 155 -7.95 -17.58 -2.11
N GLU A 156 -7.64 -18.34 -3.14
CA GLU A 156 -6.36 -18.25 -3.86
C GLU A 156 -6.30 -17.03 -4.80
N SER A 157 -7.44 -16.57 -5.31
CA SER A 157 -7.53 -15.35 -6.12
C SER A 157 -7.94 -14.13 -5.31
N TYR A 158 -7.67 -12.92 -5.84
CA TYR A 158 -8.23 -11.69 -5.28
C TYR A 158 -9.52 -11.36 -6.00
N SER A 159 -10.63 -11.50 -5.31
CA SER A 159 -11.98 -11.23 -5.82
C SER A 159 -12.74 -10.30 -4.86
N VAL A 160 -13.74 -9.58 -5.38
CA VAL A 160 -14.51 -8.60 -4.59
C VAL A 160 -15.99 -8.68 -4.93
N ASP A 161 -16.84 -8.88 -3.92
CA ASP A 161 -18.29 -8.77 -3.98
C ASP A 161 -18.71 -7.50 -3.23
N THR A 162 -19.48 -6.65 -3.87
CA THR A 162 -19.92 -5.37 -3.30
C THR A 162 -21.43 -5.22 -3.41
N LYS A 163 -22.06 -4.82 -2.30
CA LYS A 163 -23.47 -4.43 -2.23
C LYS A 163 -23.58 -3.03 -1.69
N VAL A 164 -24.20 -2.15 -2.45
CA VAL A 164 -24.52 -0.76 -2.06
C VAL A 164 -26.00 -0.60 -1.83
N ASP A 165 -26.35 0.20 -0.83
CA ASP A 165 -27.71 0.57 -0.49
C ASP A 165 -27.67 1.92 0.23
N TYR A 166 -28.19 2.95 -0.42
CA TYR A 166 -28.22 4.32 0.09
C TYR A 166 -29.61 4.72 0.57
N ASP A 167 -30.53 3.77 0.67
CA ASP A 167 -31.93 4.00 1.07
C ASP A 167 -32.63 5.06 0.20
N THR A 168 -32.30 5.09 -1.11
CA THR A 168 -32.91 5.99 -2.09
C THR A 168 -33.62 5.20 -3.17
N LYS A 169 -34.80 5.66 -3.60
CA LYS A 169 -35.57 5.01 -4.68
C LYS A 169 -34.85 5.07 -6.03
N VAL A 170 -34.02 6.09 -6.24
CA VAL A 170 -33.35 6.37 -7.52
C VAL A 170 -32.19 5.38 -7.75
N LEU A 171 -31.36 5.16 -6.75
CA LEU A 171 -30.26 4.22 -6.87
C LEU A 171 -30.66 2.79 -6.49
N GLY A 172 -31.53 2.66 -5.47
CA GLY A 172 -31.91 1.37 -4.91
C GLY A 172 -30.75 0.59 -4.34
N THR A 173 -30.92 -0.72 -4.26
CA THR A 173 -29.85 -1.65 -3.92
C THR A 173 -29.16 -2.14 -5.19
N GLN A 174 -27.84 -2.01 -5.28
CA GLN A 174 -27.05 -2.53 -6.40
C GLN A 174 -25.95 -3.45 -5.88
N THR A 175 -25.56 -4.41 -6.72
CA THR A 175 -24.43 -5.31 -6.47
C THR A 175 -23.46 -5.29 -7.63
N ALA A 176 -22.17 -5.48 -7.34
CA ALA A 176 -21.14 -5.69 -8.33
C ALA A 176 -20.20 -6.81 -7.84
N ILE A 177 -19.72 -7.61 -8.76
CA ILE A 177 -18.83 -8.75 -8.50
C ILE A 177 -17.65 -8.65 -9.46
N LEU A 178 -16.45 -8.80 -8.91
CA LEU A 178 -15.21 -9.00 -9.63
C LEU A 178 -14.67 -10.37 -9.22
N ASN A 179 -14.68 -11.34 -10.13
CA ASN A 179 -14.30 -12.71 -9.79
C ASN A 179 -12.78 -12.88 -9.66
N ASP A 180 -12.01 -12.10 -10.41
CA ASP A 180 -10.55 -12.06 -10.33
C ASP A 180 -10.05 -10.65 -10.66
N ILE A 181 -8.99 -10.21 -9.97
CA ILE A 181 -8.42 -8.86 -10.17
C ILE A 181 -7.95 -8.61 -11.60
N SER A 182 -7.59 -9.65 -12.36
CA SER A 182 -7.21 -9.52 -13.77
C SER A 182 -8.36 -9.03 -14.67
N GLU A 183 -9.61 -9.16 -14.24
CA GLU A 183 -10.78 -8.66 -14.96
C GLU A 183 -11.05 -7.18 -14.70
N PHE A 184 -10.33 -6.55 -13.74
CA PHE A 184 -10.56 -5.17 -13.30
C PHE A 184 -10.61 -4.17 -14.46
N LYS A 185 -9.67 -4.26 -15.38
CA LYS A 185 -9.60 -3.38 -16.55
C LYS A 185 -10.90 -3.36 -17.35
N ASN A 186 -11.47 -4.53 -17.62
CA ASN A 186 -12.62 -4.64 -18.50
C ASN A 186 -13.96 -4.44 -17.78
N GLU A 187 -14.05 -4.88 -16.51
CA GLU A 187 -15.30 -4.92 -15.78
C GLU A 187 -15.52 -3.72 -14.85
N ILE A 188 -14.45 -3.12 -14.34
CA ILE A 188 -14.55 -2.15 -13.24
C ILE A 188 -13.94 -0.80 -13.59
N SER A 189 -12.82 -0.77 -14.31
CA SER A 189 -11.99 0.43 -14.44
C SER A 189 -12.70 1.66 -15.00
N SER A 190 -13.75 1.48 -15.81
CA SER A 190 -14.54 2.56 -16.42
C SER A 190 -15.77 2.97 -15.59
N ALA A 191 -15.98 2.40 -14.40
CA ALA A 191 -17.07 2.79 -13.53
C ALA A 191 -16.75 4.16 -12.87
N ARG A 192 -17.59 5.14 -13.13
CA ARG A 192 -17.40 6.53 -12.70
C ARG A 192 -17.97 6.77 -11.31
N THR A 193 -17.36 7.74 -10.62
CA THR A 193 -17.88 8.25 -9.36
C THR A 193 -19.27 8.85 -9.51
N PHE A 194 -19.97 8.94 -8.39
CA PHE A 194 -21.32 9.49 -8.36
C PHE A 194 -21.54 10.33 -7.10
N SER A 195 -22.56 11.19 -7.16
CA SER A 195 -23.04 12.00 -6.04
C SER A 195 -24.57 12.05 -6.07
N PHE A 196 -25.19 12.30 -4.93
CA PHE A 196 -26.59 12.68 -4.88
C PHE A 196 -26.75 14.18 -5.07
N LEU A 197 -27.86 14.57 -5.68
CA LEU A 197 -28.10 15.98 -5.99
C LEU A 197 -28.07 16.87 -4.74
N HIS A 198 -28.67 16.42 -3.64
CA HIS A 198 -28.69 17.19 -2.39
C HIS A 198 -27.29 17.39 -1.78
N GLU A 199 -26.38 16.44 -2.01
CA GLU A 199 -24.97 16.57 -1.61
C GLU A 199 -24.26 17.58 -2.52
N LEU A 200 -24.51 17.50 -3.83
CA LEU A 200 -23.92 18.39 -4.81
C LEU A 200 -24.34 19.87 -4.56
N GLU A 201 -25.60 20.12 -4.21
CA GLU A 201 -26.09 21.46 -3.85
C GLU A 201 -25.32 22.01 -2.64
N THR A 202 -25.19 21.22 -1.58
CA THR A 202 -24.43 21.60 -0.37
C THR A 202 -22.95 21.86 -0.70
N LEU A 203 -22.36 21.07 -1.60
CA LEU A 203 -20.98 21.23 -2.02
C LEU A 203 -20.73 22.50 -2.81
N LEU A 204 -21.67 22.84 -3.71
CA LEU A 204 -21.62 24.08 -4.48
C LEU A 204 -21.78 25.32 -3.57
N GLU A 205 -22.69 25.26 -2.59
CA GLU A 205 -22.88 26.34 -1.62
C GLU A 205 -21.64 26.63 -0.79
N ASN A 206 -20.88 25.59 -0.43
CA ASN A 206 -19.67 25.69 0.36
C ASN A 206 -18.38 25.90 -0.49
N GLY A 207 -18.50 26.00 -1.83
CA GLY A 207 -17.35 26.16 -2.73
C GLY A 207 -16.37 24.99 -2.72
N LEU A 208 -16.87 23.78 -2.44
CA LEU A 208 -16.09 22.56 -2.27
C LEU A 208 -15.95 21.73 -3.55
N ILE A 209 -16.60 22.15 -4.65
CA ILE A 209 -16.42 21.56 -6.00
C ILE A 209 -15.90 22.67 -6.92
N LYS A 210 -14.59 22.73 -7.06
CA LYS A 210 -13.94 23.72 -7.95
C LYS A 210 -13.59 23.11 -9.32
N GLY A 211 -13.28 21.83 -9.37
CA GLY A 211 -12.98 21.06 -10.58
C GLY A 211 -14.06 20.02 -10.94
N GLY A 212 -15.12 19.92 -10.12
CA GLY A 212 -16.28 19.07 -10.42
C GLY A 212 -17.06 19.62 -11.62
N ASP A 213 -17.24 18.77 -12.62
CA ASP A 213 -18.08 19.03 -13.79
C ASP A 213 -19.12 17.90 -13.89
N LEU A 214 -20.24 18.20 -14.55
CA LEU A 214 -21.25 17.20 -14.87
C LEU A 214 -20.74 16.08 -15.80
N ASN A 215 -19.53 16.20 -16.32
CA ASN A 215 -18.90 15.16 -17.16
C ASN A 215 -18.05 14.17 -16.38
N ASN A 216 -17.74 14.41 -15.09
CA ASN A 216 -16.84 13.56 -14.30
C ASN A 216 -17.51 12.86 -13.10
N ALA A 217 -18.83 13.03 -12.94
CA ALA A 217 -19.62 12.31 -11.94
C ALA A 217 -21.05 12.04 -12.41
N ILE A 218 -21.59 10.88 -12.04
CA ILE A 218 -23.01 10.56 -12.21
C ILE A 218 -23.78 11.24 -11.08
N VAL A 219 -24.82 12.01 -11.39
CA VAL A 219 -25.62 12.69 -10.38
C VAL A 219 -27.00 12.03 -10.27
N TYR A 220 -27.28 11.42 -9.13
CA TYR A 220 -28.59 10.84 -8.79
C TYR A 220 -29.49 11.89 -8.18
N VAL A 221 -30.68 12.04 -8.76
CA VAL A 221 -31.70 13.03 -8.33
C VAL A 221 -32.64 12.34 -7.35
N ASP A 222 -32.30 12.35 -6.10
CA ASP A 222 -33.02 11.67 -5.01
C ASP A 222 -34.18 12.51 -4.42
N LYS A 223 -34.24 13.82 -4.77
CA LYS A 223 -35.29 14.74 -4.36
C LYS A 223 -35.80 15.51 -5.55
N PRO A 224 -37.10 15.91 -5.55
CA PRO A 224 -37.67 16.75 -6.61
C PRO A 224 -36.86 18.05 -6.76
N LEU A 225 -36.47 18.36 -8.00
CA LEU A 225 -35.80 19.61 -8.34
C LEU A 225 -36.81 20.76 -8.40
N SER A 226 -36.58 21.82 -7.61
CA SER A 226 -37.26 23.07 -7.81
C SER A 226 -36.71 23.79 -9.05
N THR A 227 -37.54 24.65 -9.67
CA THR A 227 -37.09 25.49 -10.80
C THR A 227 -35.88 26.35 -10.42
N SER A 228 -35.85 26.87 -9.19
CA SER A 228 -34.75 27.66 -8.64
C SER A 228 -33.47 26.87 -8.57
N ASN A 229 -33.51 25.61 -8.11
CA ASN A 229 -32.34 24.76 -8.01
C ASN A 229 -31.83 24.34 -9.40
N MET A 230 -32.74 24.10 -10.34
CA MET A 230 -32.39 23.84 -11.74
C MET A 230 -31.60 25.00 -12.35
N ASP A 231 -32.06 26.23 -12.14
CA ASP A 231 -31.40 27.42 -12.70
C ASP A 231 -30.03 27.67 -12.01
N ARG A 232 -29.91 27.38 -10.73
CA ARG A 232 -28.60 27.41 -10.00
C ARG A 232 -27.61 26.40 -10.58
N LEU A 233 -28.06 25.17 -10.83
CA LEU A 233 -27.22 24.14 -11.44
C LEU A 233 -26.78 24.51 -12.87
N LYS A 234 -27.71 25.01 -13.70
CA LYS A 234 -27.39 25.53 -15.04
C LYS A 234 -26.27 26.58 -14.98
N LYS A 235 -26.44 27.55 -14.08
CA LYS A 235 -25.45 28.63 -13.89
C LYS A 235 -24.13 28.10 -13.37
N ALA A 236 -24.13 27.20 -12.37
CA ALA A 236 -22.94 26.65 -11.77
C ALA A 236 -22.09 25.83 -12.75
N PHE A 237 -22.74 25.07 -13.63
CA PHE A 237 -22.10 24.21 -14.62
C PHE A 237 -22.05 24.80 -16.04
N ASN A 238 -22.43 26.06 -16.19
CA ASN A 238 -22.48 26.77 -17.49
C ASN A 238 -23.20 25.96 -18.60
N LYS A 239 -24.41 25.46 -18.29
CA LYS A 239 -25.22 24.64 -19.20
C LYS A 239 -26.53 25.39 -19.55
N ASP A 240 -26.91 25.35 -20.80
CA ASP A 240 -28.16 25.97 -21.28
C ASP A 240 -29.39 25.21 -20.79
N SER A 241 -29.30 23.89 -20.67
CA SER A 241 -30.36 23.01 -20.18
C SER A 241 -29.82 21.91 -19.30
N ILE A 242 -30.59 21.56 -18.29
CA ILE A 242 -30.35 20.37 -17.43
C ILE A 242 -31.72 19.68 -17.32
N SER A 243 -31.74 18.38 -17.58
CA SER A 243 -32.95 17.54 -17.45
C SER A 243 -32.64 16.32 -16.60
N VAL A 244 -33.67 15.64 -16.13
CA VAL A 244 -33.57 14.38 -15.37
C VAL A 244 -34.11 13.27 -16.24
N LYS A 245 -33.35 12.22 -16.43
CA LYS A 245 -33.75 11.03 -17.16
C LYS A 245 -34.82 10.23 -16.39
N GLU A 246 -35.57 9.38 -17.05
CA GLU A 246 -36.58 8.50 -16.43
C GLU A 246 -36.01 7.63 -15.31
N ASN A 247 -34.74 7.24 -15.41
CA ASN A 247 -34.03 6.49 -14.38
C ASN A 247 -33.53 7.34 -13.20
N GLY A 248 -33.90 8.62 -13.13
CA GLY A 248 -33.59 9.51 -12.02
C GLY A 248 -32.18 10.05 -11.97
N ILE A 249 -31.39 9.96 -13.05
CA ILE A 249 -30.08 10.61 -13.15
C ILE A 249 -30.17 11.89 -13.98
N LEU A 250 -29.27 12.83 -13.73
CA LEU A 250 -29.17 14.01 -14.60
C LEU A 250 -28.81 13.60 -16.03
N ASP A 251 -29.38 14.29 -17.03
CA ASP A 251 -29.12 14.00 -18.44
C ASP A 251 -27.81 14.63 -18.93
N ASN A 252 -26.75 14.38 -18.17
CA ASN A 252 -25.39 14.81 -18.48
C ASN A 252 -24.53 13.63 -18.97
N LEU A 253 -24.78 12.43 -18.46
CA LEU A 253 -24.03 11.22 -18.78
C LEU A 253 -24.97 10.05 -19.10
N SER A 254 -24.50 9.11 -19.91
CA SER A 254 -25.11 7.79 -20.05
C SER A 254 -24.31 6.78 -19.22
N LEU A 255 -25.01 5.90 -18.50
CA LEU A 255 -24.37 4.87 -17.70
C LEU A 255 -23.58 3.90 -18.60
N HIS A 256 -22.38 3.52 -18.19
CA HIS A 256 -21.61 2.45 -18.82
C HIS A 256 -22.18 1.08 -18.42
N TYR A 257 -22.69 0.97 -17.19
CA TYR A 257 -23.27 -0.25 -16.64
C TYR A 257 -24.56 0.08 -15.87
N PRO A 258 -25.57 -0.81 -15.88
CA PRO A 258 -26.78 -0.61 -15.07
C PRO A 258 -26.50 -0.48 -13.57
N ASN A 259 -25.41 -1.11 -13.09
CA ASN A 259 -24.94 -1.11 -11.70
C ASN A 259 -23.64 -0.31 -11.51
N GLU A 260 -23.49 0.79 -12.23
CA GLU A 260 -22.22 1.55 -12.27
C GLU A 260 -21.81 2.08 -10.89
N ALA A 261 -22.76 2.49 -10.04
CA ALA A 261 -22.48 2.93 -8.68
C ALA A 261 -21.87 1.81 -7.81
N ALA A 262 -22.38 0.58 -7.89
CA ALA A 262 -21.81 -0.55 -7.18
C ALA A 262 -20.41 -0.92 -7.70
N ARG A 263 -20.21 -0.85 -9.03
CA ARG A 263 -18.88 -1.08 -9.63
C ARG A 263 -17.87 -0.01 -9.21
N HIS A 264 -18.31 1.24 -9.12
CA HIS A 264 -17.44 2.30 -8.60
C HIS A 264 -17.06 2.07 -7.13
N LYS A 265 -17.99 1.68 -6.27
CA LYS A 265 -17.68 1.34 -4.87
C LYS A 265 -16.77 0.12 -4.75
N LEU A 266 -16.82 -0.81 -5.69
CA LEU A 266 -15.87 -1.90 -5.79
C LEU A 266 -14.48 -1.39 -6.19
N LEU A 267 -14.39 -0.44 -7.13
CA LEU A 267 -13.16 0.26 -7.51
C LEU A 267 -12.52 0.94 -6.28
N ASP A 268 -13.32 1.68 -5.50
CA ASP A 268 -12.88 2.35 -4.27
C ASP A 268 -12.27 1.35 -3.27
N ILE A 269 -12.92 0.19 -3.07
CA ILE A 269 -12.40 -0.86 -2.18
C ILE A 269 -11.00 -1.30 -2.63
N ILE A 270 -10.80 -1.56 -3.91
CA ILE A 270 -9.51 -2.01 -4.45
C ILE A 270 -8.43 -0.95 -4.23
N GLY A 271 -8.74 0.32 -4.47
CA GLY A 271 -7.82 1.43 -4.27
C GLY A 271 -7.47 1.65 -2.80
N ASP A 272 -8.45 1.63 -1.92
CA ASP A 272 -8.25 1.82 -0.48
C ASP A 272 -7.46 0.66 0.14
N LEU A 273 -7.73 -0.59 -0.27
CA LEU A 273 -7.01 -1.76 0.22
C LEU A 273 -5.57 -1.86 -0.34
N ALA A 274 -5.24 -1.17 -1.44
CA ALA A 274 -3.85 -1.05 -1.93
C ALA A 274 -2.93 -0.43 -0.86
N LEU A 275 -3.48 0.42 0.02
CA LEU A 275 -2.75 1.06 1.12
C LEU A 275 -2.26 0.09 2.20
N ILE A 276 -2.69 -1.18 2.20
CA ILE A 276 -2.10 -2.24 3.03
C ILE A 276 -0.61 -2.42 2.69
N GLY A 277 -0.20 -2.11 1.45
CA GLY A 277 1.19 -2.14 1.01
C GLY A 277 1.74 -3.54 0.72
N ILE A 278 0.86 -4.53 0.64
CA ILE A 278 1.14 -5.92 0.23
C ILE A 278 -0.06 -6.40 -0.59
N LYS A 279 0.19 -7.22 -1.60
CA LYS A 279 -0.93 -7.81 -2.37
C LYS A 279 -1.71 -8.78 -1.49
N ILE A 280 -3.03 -8.63 -1.49
CA ILE A 280 -3.92 -9.54 -0.76
C ILE A 280 -4.51 -10.57 -1.71
N ARG A 281 -4.64 -11.80 -1.24
CA ARG A 281 -5.34 -12.91 -1.90
C ARG A 281 -6.49 -13.30 -0.99
N GLY A 282 -7.66 -13.46 -1.56
CA GLY A 282 -8.87 -13.74 -0.78
C GLY A 282 -10.08 -13.11 -1.42
N LYS A 283 -11.27 -13.53 -1.01
CA LYS A 283 -12.52 -12.94 -1.46
C LYS A 283 -12.97 -11.87 -0.47
N VAL A 284 -12.97 -10.62 -0.93
CA VAL A 284 -13.51 -9.47 -0.17
C VAL A 284 -15.02 -9.40 -0.39
N ILE A 285 -15.78 -9.27 0.69
CA ILE A 285 -17.23 -9.11 0.67
C ILE A 285 -17.55 -7.82 1.43
N ALA A 286 -18.22 -6.86 0.76
CA ALA A 286 -18.51 -5.56 1.33
C ALA A 286 -19.99 -5.20 1.17
N GLU A 287 -20.63 -4.83 2.27
CA GLU A 287 -21.99 -4.27 2.32
C GLU A 287 -21.91 -2.81 2.78
N LYS A 288 -22.52 -1.91 2.02
CA LYS A 288 -22.50 -0.46 2.25
C LYS A 288 -21.08 0.08 2.45
N PRO A 289 -20.11 -0.22 1.54
CA PRO A 289 -18.73 0.23 1.67
C PRO A 289 -18.60 1.74 1.54
N GLY A 290 -17.48 2.25 2.06
CA GLY A 290 -17.06 3.63 1.94
C GLY A 290 -15.63 3.79 2.44
N HIS A 291 -14.94 4.88 2.12
CA HIS A 291 -13.52 5.06 2.42
C HIS A 291 -13.19 4.87 3.91
N SER A 292 -14.06 5.33 4.82
CA SER A 292 -13.85 5.19 6.27
C SER A 292 -13.83 3.72 6.71
N ILE A 293 -14.81 2.90 6.30
CA ILE A 293 -14.83 1.49 6.67
C ILE A 293 -13.72 0.71 5.96
N ASN A 294 -13.43 1.03 4.69
CA ASN A 294 -12.35 0.41 3.93
C ASN A 294 -11.00 0.66 4.62
N ALA A 295 -10.72 1.89 5.06
CA ALA A 295 -9.51 2.25 5.79
C ALA A 295 -9.37 1.51 7.13
N LYS A 296 -10.44 1.44 7.93
CA LYS A 296 -10.46 0.71 9.21
C LYS A 296 -10.25 -0.79 9.00
N PHE A 297 -10.86 -1.34 7.96
CA PHE A 297 -10.64 -2.74 7.58
C PHE A 297 -9.20 -2.99 7.13
N ALA A 298 -8.63 -2.12 6.29
CA ALA A 298 -7.23 -2.19 5.87
C ALA A 298 -6.27 -2.13 7.07
N GLN A 299 -6.56 -1.30 8.08
CA GLN A 299 -5.81 -1.27 9.34
C GLN A 299 -5.89 -2.61 10.08
N LYS A 300 -7.08 -3.23 10.17
CA LYS A 300 -7.26 -4.54 10.81
C LYS A 300 -6.48 -5.62 10.08
N VAL A 301 -6.58 -5.71 8.76
CA VAL A 301 -5.80 -6.66 7.95
C VAL A 301 -4.30 -6.45 8.15
N SER A 302 -3.82 -5.20 8.15
CA SER A 302 -2.42 -4.89 8.44
C SER A 302 -1.95 -5.34 9.83
N GLN A 303 -2.82 -5.30 10.85
CA GLN A 303 -2.49 -5.81 12.18
C GLN A 303 -2.32 -7.33 12.16
N VAL A 304 -3.19 -8.06 11.44
CA VAL A 304 -3.06 -9.51 11.25
C VAL A 304 -1.76 -9.84 10.52
N ILE A 305 -1.44 -9.13 9.42
CA ILE A 305 -0.19 -9.31 8.68
C ILE A 305 1.04 -9.10 9.58
N LYS A 306 1.02 -8.06 10.43
CA LYS A 306 2.11 -7.80 11.39
C LYS A 306 2.23 -8.91 12.43
N SER A 307 1.10 -9.46 12.89
CA SER A 307 1.08 -10.61 13.81
C SER A 307 1.65 -11.85 13.13
N ASP A 308 1.21 -12.15 11.92
CA ASP A 308 1.72 -13.29 11.13
C ASP A 308 3.23 -13.17 10.91
N ARG A 309 3.74 -11.99 10.57
CA ARG A 309 5.19 -11.75 10.43
C ARG A 309 5.96 -12.00 11.73
N LYS A 310 5.39 -11.64 12.89
CA LYS A 310 6.02 -11.94 14.19
C LYS A 310 6.02 -13.44 14.47
N ASN A 311 4.96 -14.15 14.08
CA ASN A 311 4.84 -15.60 14.26
C ASN A 311 5.73 -16.39 13.31
N LEU A 312 6.20 -15.77 12.21
CA LEU A 312 7.23 -16.35 11.32
C LEU A 312 8.64 -16.28 11.92
N LEU A 313 8.86 -15.47 12.98
CA LEU A 313 10.10 -15.53 13.72
C LEU A 313 10.18 -16.91 14.39
N PRO A 314 11.25 -17.68 14.18
CA PRO A 314 11.38 -18.99 14.78
C PRO A 314 11.25 -18.87 16.29
N LYS A 315 10.47 -19.76 16.92
CA LYS A 315 10.43 -19.90 18.39
C LYS A 315 11.76 -20.50 18.80
N LEU A 316 12.72 -19.63 19.09
CA LEU A 316 14.05 -20.04 19.47
C LEU A 316 14.03 -20.64 20.87
N ASN A 317 14.55 -21.84 20.98
CA ASN A 317 14.89 -22.44 22.27
C ASN A 317 16.37 -22.18 22.51
N LEU A 318 16.69 -21.16 23.31
CA LEU A 318 18.06 -20.76 23.63
C LEU A 318 18.80 -21.77 24.54
N ASP A 319 18.07 -22.72 25.13
CA ASP A 319 18.65 -23.79 25.96
C ASP A 319 19.13 -24.99 25.12
N LYS A 320 18.77 -25.00 23.82
CA LYS A 320 19.23 -26.05 22.90
C LYS A 320 20.66 -25.80 22.51
N LYS A 321 21.45 -26.89 22.41
CA LYS A 321 22.81 -26.81 21.90
C LYS A 321 22.82 -26.12 20.53
N PRO A 322 23.70 -25.10 20.32
CA PRO A 322 23.82 -24.43 19.05
C PRO A 322 24.27 -25.38 17.93
N LEU A 323 23.92 -25.04 16.70
CA LEU A 323 24.39 -25.75 15.50
C LEU A 323 25.90 -25.55 15.32
N MET A 324 26.39 -24.33 15.56
CA MET A 324 27.82 -23.99 15.57
C MET A 324 28.12 -23.11 16.78
N ASP A 325 29.22 -23.42 17.46
CA ASP A 325 29.83 -22.56 18.45
C ASP A 325 30.86 -21.61 17.79
N SER A 326 31.44 -20.70 18.57
CA SER A 326 32.42 -19.71 18.07
C SER A 326 33.64 -20.35 17.41
N SER A 327 34.09 -21.52 17.88
CA SER A 327 35.23 -22.23 17.29
C SER A 327 34.91 -22.79 15.90
N GLN A 328 33.71 -23.30 15.73
CA GLN A 328 33.21 -23.78 14.43
C GLN A 328 32.92 -22.62 13.45
N ILE A 329 32.41 -21.50 13.95
CA ILE A 329 32.19 -20.28 13.16
C ILE A 329 33.55 -19.75 12.63
N MET A 330 34.61 -19.76 13.43
CA MET A 330 35.96 -19.36 13.00
C MET A 330 36.52 -20.21 11.86
N ASN A 331 36.01 -21.40 11.63
CA ASN A 331 36.40 -22.22 10.47
C ASN A 331 35.65 -21.82 9.19
N VAL A 332 34.58 -21.04 9.30
CA VAL A 332 33.75 -20.60 8.16
C VAL A 332 34.06 -19.15 7.76
N ILE A 333 34.20 -18.24 8.76
CA ILE A 333 34.49 -16.84 8.52
C ILE A 333 35.88 -16.44 9.00
N PRO A 334 36.55 -15.47 8.37
CA PRO A 334 37.92 -15.08 8.71
C PRO A 334 38.05 -14.29 10.03
N HIS A 335 36.95 -13.83 10.59
CA HIS A 335 36.93 -13.00 11.79
C HIS A 335 37.46 -13.72 13.02
N ARG A 336 38.16 -13.00 13.88
CA ARG A 336 38.79 -13.53 15.13
C ARG A 336 38.52 -12.55 16.28
N PRO A 337 38.52 -13.02 17.53
CA PRO A 337 38.51 -12.13 18.68
C PRO A 337 39.64 -11.08 18.63
N PRO A 338 39.41 -9.80 19.02
CA PRO A 338 38.15 -9.31 19.63
C PRO A 338 37.07 -8.90 18.63
N PHE A 339 37.26 -9.08 17.32
CA PHE A 339 36.35 -8.64 16.28
C PHE A 339 35.40 -9.74 15.78
N LEU A 340 35.41 -10.92 16.39
CA LEU A 340 34.37 -11.93 16.19
C LEU A 340 33.15 -11.55 17.02
N LEU A 341 32.08 -11.11 16.37
CA LEU A 341 30.86 -10.60 17.02
C LEU A 341 29.66 -11.57 17.01
N ILE A 342 29.83 -12.75 16.45
CA ILE A 342 28.84 -13.83 16.50
C ILE A 342 29.32 -14.93 17.42
N ASP A 343 28.52 -15.27 18.44
CA ASP A 343 28.87 -16.27 19.43
C ASP A 343 28.44 -17.68 19.04
N GLU A 344 27.21 -17.78 18.48
CA GLU A 344 26.59 -19.06 18.13
C GLU A 344 25.76 -18.93 16.85
N VAL A 345 25.67 -20.04 16.11
CA VAL A 345 24.66 -20.22 15.05
C VAL A 345 23.63 -21.23 15.55
N LEU A 346 22.40 -20.83 15.64
CA LEU A 346 21.29 -21.64 16.13
C LEU A 346 20.60 -22.45 15.03
N GLU A 347 20.49 -21.86 13.85
CA GLU A 347 19.90 -22.47 12.65
C GLU A 347 20.65 -22.01 11.40
N LEU A 348 20.79 -22.89 10.41
CA LEU A 348 21.43 -22.63 9.13
C LEU A 348 20.76 -23.48 8.04
N SER A 349 20.41 -22.85 6.95
CA SER A 349 19.86 -23.50 5.74
C SER A 349 20.42 -22.81 4.49
N ASP A 350 20.03 -23.24 3.31
CA ASP A 350 20.45 -22.59 2.05
C ASP A 350 19.91 -21.16 1.90
N SER A 351 18.89 -20.77 2.64
CA SER A 351 18.18 -19.48 2.50
C SER A 351 18.25 -18.59 3.73
N HIS A 352 18.65 -19.11 4.91
CA HIS A 352 18.69 -18.31 6.14
C HIS A 352 19.70 -18.82 7.15
N VAL A 353 20.14 -17.92 8.02
CA VAL A 353 20.91 -18.21 9.23
C VAL A 353 20.32 -17.48 10.43
N ILE A 354 20.32 -18.14 11.57
CA ILE A 354 20.03 -17.52 12.87
C ILE A 354 21.30 -17.51 13.69
N GLY A 355 21.86 -16.30 13.86
CA GLY A 355 23.03 -16.07 14.71
C GLY A 355 22.63 -15.46 16.05
N LEU A 356 23.44 -15.76 17.09
CA LEU A 356 23.28 -15.26 18.43
C LEU A 356 24.53 -14.51 18.88
N ARG A 357 24.34 -13.38 19.58
CA ARG A 357 25.36 -12.58 20.24
C ARG A 357 24.93 -12.26 21.66
N ARG A 358 25.78 -12.57 22.66
CA ARG A 358 25.63 -12.09 24.04
C ARG A 358 26.52 -10.88 24.26
N VAL A 359 25.89 -9.77 24.62
CA VAL A 359 26.58 -8.48 24.82
C VAL A 359 27.18 -8.45 26.22
N GLU A 360 28.50 -8.53 26.33
CA GLU A 360 29.18 -8.64 27.61
C GLU A 360 29.65 -7.28 28.16
N LYS A 361 29.83 -7.20 29.50
CA LYS A 361 30.25 -5.96 30.19
C LYS A 361 31.73 -5.63 29.99
N ASN A 362 32.54 -6.58 29.55
CA ASN A 362 33.98 -6.46 29.36
C ASN A 362 34.39 -6.15 27.92
N GLU A 363 33.42 -5.80 27.06
CA GLU A 363 33.73 -5.43 25.68
C GLU A 363 34.40 -4.04 25.59
N SER A 364 35.31 -3.88 24.63
CA SER A 364 36.17 -2.69 24.51
C SER A 364 35.45 -1.37 24.32
N TRP A 365 34.22 -1.39 23.78
CA TRP A 365 33.40 -0.20 23.58
C TRP A 365 32.64 0.24 24.85
N VAL A 366 32.49 -0.62 25.86
CA VAL A 366 31.63 -0.40 27.03
C VAL A 366 32.02 0.83 27.83
N GLU A 367 33.33 1.03 28.04
CA GLU A 367 33.86 2.18 28.81
C GLU A 367 33.72 3.50 28.06
N GLY A 368 33.75 3.48 26.71
CA GLY A 368 33.78 4.68 25.87
C GLY A 368 32.44 5.08 25.23
N HIS A 369 31.52 4.16 25.07
CA HIS A 369 30.30 4.39 24.32
C HIS A 369 29.00 4.10 25.11
N PHE A 370 28.58 4.86 26.10
CA PHE A 370 29.08 6.13 26.62
C PHE A 370 29.49 5.94 28.08
N PRO A 371 30.41 6.75 28.65
CA PRO A 371 30.78 6.67 30.05
C PRO A 371 29.62 6.73 31.00
N GLY A 372 29.45 5.73 31.88
CA GLY A 372 28.34 5.63 32.83
C GLY A 372 26.99 5.17 32.22
N ALA A 373 26.84 5.12 30.90
CA ALA A 373 25.63 4.66 30.20
C ALA A 373 25.98 3.89 28.92
N PRO A 374 26.57 2.68 29.05
CA PRO A 374 27.06 1.94 27.90
C PRO A 374 25.93 1.48 26.98
N VAL A 375 26.06 1.79 25.71
CA VAL A 375 25.15 1.36 24.63
C VAL A 375 26.00 0.79 23.50
N MET A 376 25.68 -0.39 22.99
CA MET A 376 26.41 -1.01 21.88
C MET A 376 26.32 -0.12 20.63
N PRO A 377 27.45 0.28 20.03
CA PRO A 377 27.45 1.05 18.78
C PRO A 377 26.61 0.38 17.69
N GLY A 378 25.77 1.15 17.02
CA GLY A 378 24.90 0.60 15.96
C GLY A 378 25.70 -0.06 14.83
N VAL A 379 26.89 0.46 14.52
CA VAL A 379 27.78 -0.13 13.50
C VAL A 379 28.25 -1.53 13.89
N LEU A 380 28.45 -1.83 15.19
CA LEU A 380 28.80 -3.17 15.64
C LEU A 380 27.61 -4.14 15.60
N GLN A 381 26.40 -3.64 15.78
CA GLN A 381 25.20 -4.45 15.56
C GLN A 381 25.07 -4.85 14.09
N VAL A 382 25.37 -3.93 13.16
CA VAL A 382 25.39 -4.22 11.71
C VAL A 382 26.51 -5.21 11.38
N GLU A 383 27.68 -5.05 11.97
CA GLU A 383 28.82 -5.98 11.79
C GLU A 383 28.47 -7.40 12.28
N PHE A 384 27.79 -7.53 13.43
CA PHE A 384 27.31 -8.83 13.90
C PHE A 384 26.34 -9.47 12.87
N MET A 385 25.41 -8.68 12.31
CA MET A 385 24.51 -9.16 11.28
C MET A 385 25.27 -9.57 10.00
N ALA A 386 26.32 -8.85 9.66
CA ALA A 386 27.19 -9.16 8.52
C ALA A 386 27.93 -10.48 8.70
N GLN A 387 28.51 -10.71 9.88
CA GLN A 387 29.18 -11.95 10.18
C GLN A 387 28.24 -13.15 10.14
N ALA A 388 27.01 -13.00 10.66
CA ALA A 388 25.97 -14.02 10.52
C ALA A 388 25.62 -14.29 9.04
N GLY A 389 25.44 -13.25 8.23
CA GLY A 389 25.25 -13.37 6.79
C GLY A 389 26.46 -13.98 6.08
N GLY A 390 27.66 -13.64 6.52
CA GLY A 390 28.91 -14.26 6.03
C GLY A 390 28.95 -15.75 6.25
N VAL A 391 28.53 -16.22 7.44
CA VAL A 391 28.39 -17.67 7.70
C VAL A 391 27.44 -18.31 6.71
N LEU A 392 26.29 -17.70 6.45
CA LEU A 392 25.31 -18.22 5.51
C LEU A 392 25.89 -18.34 4.08
N VAL A 393 26.56 -17.29 3.60
CA VAL A 393 27.12 -17.26 2.22
C VAL A 393 28.28 -18.23 2.11
N LEU A 394 29.25 -18.22 3.05
CA LEU A 394 30.44 -19.03 2.97
C LEU A 394 30.17 -20.51 3.24
N ASN A 395 29.11 -20.86 3.94
CA ASN A 395 28.71 -22.26 4.09
C ASN A 395 28.25 -22.93 2.77
N THR A 396 28.00 -22.13 1.71
CA THR A 396 27.63 -22.67 0.39
C THR A 396 28.83 -23.04 -0.49
N VAL A 397 30.04 -22.67 -0.10
CA VAL A 397 31.27 -22.96 -0.85
C VAL A 397 32.07 -24.10 -0.18
N PRO A 398 32.80 -24.93 -0.96
CA PRO A 398 33.52 -26.11 -0.42
C PRO A 398 34.76 -25.75 0.42
N ASP A 399 35.34 -24.57 0.21
CA ASP A 399 36.60 -24.09 0.79
C ASP A 399 36.48 -22.65 1.31
N PRO A 400 35.61 -22.41 2.32
CA PRO A 400 35.25 -21.06 2.81
C PRO A 400 36.46 -20.24 3.25
N GLU A 401 37.54 -20.85 3.70
CA GLU A 401 38.78 -20.20 4.11
C GLU A 401 39.53 -19.44 2.99
N ASN A 402 39.18 -19.73 1.73
CA ASN A 402 39.77 -19.07 0.56
C ASN A 402 38.97 -17.85 0.09
N TYR A 403 37.87 -17.51 0.78
CA TYR A 403 37.00 -16.41 0.37
C TYR A 403 36.91 -15.33 1.43
N LEU A 404 36.81 -14.07 0.96
CA LEU A 404 36.52 -12.90 1.78
C LEU A 404 35.21 -12.27 1.30
N THR A 405 34.34 -11.94 2.24
CA THR A 405 33.09 -11.23 1.96
C THR A 405 33.22 -9.75 2.32
N PHE A 406 32.79 -8.85 1.42
CA PHE A 406 32.84 -7.42 1.63
C PHE A 406 31.45 -6.81 1.47
N PHE A 407 31.11 -5.87 2.34
CA PHE A 407 29.95 -5.04 2.12
C PHE A 407 30.14 -4.11 0.93
N MET A 408 29.19 -4.11 0.03
CA MET A 408 29.14 -3.12 -1.05
C MET A 408 28.20 -1.96 -0.73
N LYS A 409 27.09 -2.25 -0.01
CA LYS A 409 26.06 -1.26 0.29
C LYS A 409 25.19 -1.72 1.45
N MET A 410 24.67 -0.77 2.22
CA MET A 410 23.62 -0.96 3.22
C MET A 410 22.50 0.05 2.97
N ASP A 411 21.28 -0.44 2.87
CA ASP A 411 20.09 0.39 2.70
C ASP A 411 19.10 0.16 3.84
N LYS A 412 18.31 1.20 4.16
CA LYS A 412 17.18 1.14 5.09
C LYS A 412 17.52 0.60 6.48
N CYS A 413 18.74 0.85 6.99
CA CYS A 413 19.13 0.48 8.33
C CYS A 413 18.43 1.36 9.38
N LYS A 414 17.76 0.73 10.39
CA LYS A 414 17.05 1.45 11.47
C LYS A 414 17.32 0.77 12.81
N PHE A 415 17.78 1.56 13.77
CA PHE A 415 17.95 1.13 15.17
C PHE A 415 16.73 1.62 15.96
N LYS A 416 15.94 0.69 16.50
CA LYS A 416 14.67 1.01 17.20
C LYS A 416 14.84 1.10 18.71
N ASN A 417 15.74 0.30 19.27
CA ASN A 417 16.01 0.24 20.70
C ASN A 417 17.52 0.25 20.94
N PRO A 418 17.99 0.86 22.03
CA PRO A 418 19.38 0.71 22.45
C PRO A 418 19.66 -0.75 22.85
N VAL A 419 20.87 -1.21 22.59
CA VAL A 419 21.38 -2.50 23.03
C VAL A 419 22.43 -2.24 24.11
N VAL A 420 22.30 -2.90 25.25
CA VAL A 420 23.14 -2.66 26.43
C VAL A 420 23.82 -3.94 26.90
N PRO A 421 24.94 -3.87 27.68
CA PRO A 421 25.57 -5.04 28.27
C PRO A 421 24.58 -5.87 29.09
N GLY A 422 24.52 -7.18 28.81
CA GLY A 422 23.54 -8.12 29.36
C GLY A 422 22.45 -8.52 28.39
N ASP A 423 22.25 -7.78 27.30
CA ASP A 423 21.31 -8.16 26.26
C ASP A 423 21.83 -9.35 25.41
N THR A 424 20.89 -10.09 24.87
CA THR A 424 21.15 -11.13 23.86
C THR A 424 20.54 -10.70 22.53
N LEU A 425 21.37 -10.53 21.51
CA LEU A 425 20.95 -10.25 20.16
C LEU A 425 20.73 -11.53 19.37
N ILE A 426 19.61 -11.60 18.66
CA ILE A 426 19.32 -12.65 17.69
C ILE A 426 19.30 -12.00 16.29
N CYS A 427 20.15 -12.50 15.41
CA CYS A 427 20.15 -12.11 14.00
C CYS A 427 19.45 -13.18 13.17
N LEU A 428 18.41 -12.80 12.44
CA LEU A 428 17.87 -13.58 11.33
C LEU A 428 18.33 -12.94 10.03
N SER A 429 19.25 -13.59 9.33
CA SER A 429 19.69 -13.17 8.00
C SER A 429 19.09 -14.10 6.93
N LEU A 430 18.55 -13.49 5.88
CA LEU A 430 17.92 -14.18 4.77
C LEU A 430 18.69 -13.84 3.49
N ILE A 431 18.96 -14.85 2.67
CA ILE A 431 19.43 -14.64 1.29
C ILE A 431 18.21 -14.67 0.37
N HIS A 432 18.09 -13.64 -0.45
CA HIS A 432 17.19 -13.62 -1.59
C HIS A 432 18.05 -13.82 -2.83
N ILE A 433 18.02 -15.02 -3.38
CA ILE A 433 18.66 -15.36 -4.66
C ILE A 433 17.70 -15.01 -5.79
#